data_b2720dbe2a501a20b5c1e3c0dff7c632
#
_entry.id   b2720dbe2a501a20b5c1e3c0dff7c632
#
_cell.length_a   1.000
_cell.length_b   1.000
_cell.length_c   1.000
_cell.angle_alpha   90.00
_cell.angle_beta   90.00
_cell.angle_gamma   90.00
#
_symmetry.space_group_name_H-M   'P 1'
#
loop_
_entity.id
_entity.type
_entity.pdbx_description
1 polymer ?
#
loop_
_entity_poly.entity_id
_entity_poly.type
_entity_poly.pdbx_seq_one_letter_code
_entity_poly.pdbx_strand_id
1 'polypeptide(L)'
;QYRKSHPQLAQTVLRIGTVLGDRVDNQITALFEKPRLLAIQGSDSPFVFIWDEDVTGAILHALSGQAQSGCFNLAGDGALTIFDIARRLNKPPRVLPAWLLKSALWLGSRLGVSRYGPEQLDFLRYRPVLLNTALKTRFGYTPAKTSAEAFAALIDARQRHGPPVR
;
A
#
# COMPACT_ATOMS: atom_id res chain seq x y z
N GLN A 1 4.47 -1.46 -24.68
CA GLN A 1 4.48 -1.84 -26.11
C GLN A 1 3.21 -1.37 -26.82
N TYR A 2 2.03 -1.67 -26.32
CA TYR A 2 0.73 -1.35 -26.92
C TYR A 2 0.54 0.16 -27.25
N ARG A 3 1.05 1.03 -26.37
CA ARG A 3 1.00 2.49 -26.55
C ARG A 3 1.79 3.00 -27.76
N LYS A 4 2.84 2.29 -28.15
CA LYS A 4 3.65 2.64 -29.33
C LYS A 4 3.02 2.15 -30.63
N SER A 5 2.33 1.02 -30.58
CA SER A 5 1.69 0.40 -31.74
C SER A 5 0.30 0.98 -32.06
N HIS A 6 -0.35 1.62 -31.08
CA HIS A 6 -1.70 2.19 -31.23
C HIS A 6 -1.75 3.62 -30.69
N PRO A 7 -1.12 4.59 -31.36
CA PRO A 7 -1.01 5.98 -30.89
C PRO A 7 -2.37 6.69 -30.81
N GLN A 8 -3.38 6.20 -31.54
CA GLN A 8 -4.75 6.72 -31.50
C GLN A 8 -5.49 6.39 -30.20
N LEU A 9 -5.02 5.43 -29.41
CA LEU A 9 -5.66 5.06 -28.14
C LEU A 9 -5.15 5.94 -27.01
N ALA A 10 -6.07 6.65 -26.36
CA ALA A 10 -5.80 7.34 -25.11
C ALA A 10 -5.68 6.29 -24.00
N GLN A 11 -4.46 6.09 -23.48
CA GLN A 11 -4.20 5.08 -22.44
C GLN A 11 -3.80 5.75 -21.14
N THR A 12 -4.52 5.42 -20.07
CA THR A 12 -4.18 5.79 -18.72
C THR A 12 -3.80 4.55 -17.92
N VAL A 13 -2.65 4.58 -17.27
CA VAL A 13 -2.17 3.54 -16.37
C VAL A 13 -2.10 4.12 -14.96
N LEU A 14 -2.91 3.61 -14.06
CA LEU A 14 -2.88 3.95 -12.65
C LEU A 14 -2.05 2.93 -11.88
N ARG A 15 -0.95 3.37 -11.28
CA ARG A 15 -0.15 2.58 -10.33
C ARG A 15 -0.70 2.83 -8.95
N ILE A 16 -1.51 1.90 -8.48
CA ILE A 16 -2.26 2.07 -7.24
C ILE A 16 -1.40 1.65 -6.06
N GLY A 17 -1.35 2.49 -5.02
CA GLY A 17 -0.77 2.18 -3.72
C GLY A 17 -1.58 1.10 -2.98
N THR A 18 -1.28 0.89 -1.71
CA THR A 18 -2.08 -0.06 -0.90
C THR A 18 -3.49 0.48 -0.69
N VAL A 19 -4.48 -0.20 -1.24
CA VAL A 19 -5.90 0.19 -1.12
C VAL A 19 -6.41 -0.16 0.27
N LEU A 20 -7.03 0.81 0.92
CA LEU A 20 -7.79 0.64 2.16
C LEU A 20 -9.25 1.03 1.91
N GLY A 21 -10.15 0.44 2.66
CA GLY A 21 -11.59 0.69 2.58
C GLY A 21 -12.33 -0.09 3.67
N ASP A 22 -13.61 0.23 3.87
CA ASP A 22 -14.42 -0.37 4.94
C ASP A 22 -14.46 -1.90 4.84
N ARG A 23 -14.56 -2.44 3.62
CA ARG A 23 -14.69 -3.88 3.33
C ARG A 23 -13.47 -4.45 2.62
N VAL A 24 -12.42 -3.65 2.45
CA VAL A 24 -11.21 -4.11 1.76
C VAL A 24 -10.42 -5.05 2.67
N ASP A 25 -10.23 -6.29 2.20
CA ASP A 25 -9.32 -7.26 2.79
C ASP A 25 -8.20 -7.57 1.81
N ASN A 26 -6.96 -7.37 2.24
CA ASN A 26 -5.77 -7.67 1.48
C ASN A 26 -4.62 -8.11 2.39
N GLN A 27 -3.51 -8.54 1.80
CA GLN A 27 -2.36 -9.02 2.56
C GLN A 27 -1.79 -7.99 3.55
N ILE A 28 -1.93 -6.70 3.25
CA ILE A 28 -1.43 -5.62 4.12
C ILE A 28 -2.38 -5.39 5.29
N THR A 29 -3.69 -5.36 5.06
CA THR A 29 -4.68 -5.25 6.15
C THR A 29 -4.58 -6.45 7.09
N ALA A 30 -4.34 -7.65 6.57
CA ALA A 30 -4.12 -8.86 7.35
C ALA A 30 -2.87 -8.78 8.27
N LEU A 31 -1.82 -8.02 7.88
CA LEU A 31 -0.67 -7.78 8.75
C LEU A 31 -1.06 -6.94 9.97
N PHE A 32 -1.96 -5.98 9.78
CA PHE A 32 -2.42 -5.08 10.86
C PHE A 32 -3.34 -5.78 11.87
N GLU A 33 -3.96 -6.88 11.50
CA GLU A 33 -4.81 -7.70 12.40
C GLU A 33 -3.99 -8.53 13.39
N LYS A 34 -2.71 -8.79 13.09
CA LYS A 34 -1.84 -9.55 13.98
C LYS A 34 -1.66 -8.87 15.34
N PRO A 35 -1.51 -9.64 16.43
CA PRO A 35 -1.35 -9.07 17.77
C PRO A 35 -0.07 -8.24 17.92
N ARG A 36 0.95 -8.52 17.11
CA ARG A 36 2.22 -7.76 17.07
C ARG A 36 2.61 -7.49 15.64
N LEU A 37 3.03 -6.26 15.37
CA LEU A 37 3.56 -5.87 14.06
C LEU A 37 5.04 -6.20 13.97
N LEU A 38 5.46 -6.76 12.85
CA LEU A 38 6.86 -7.04 12.59
C LEU A 38 7.53 -5.78 12.03
N ALA A 39 8.54 -5.30 12.73
CA ALA A 39 9.42 -4.23 12.27
C ALA A 39 10.84 -4.76 12.06
N ILE A 40 11.55 -4.22 11.08
CA ILE A 40 12.93 -4.59 10.77
C ILE A 40 13.85 -3.53 11.34
N GLN A 41 14.84 -3.95 12.11
CA GLN A 41 15.82 -3.04 12.68
C GLN A 41 16.53 -2.23 11.60
N GLY A 42 16.59 -0.91 11.78
CA GLY A 42 17.22 0.01 10.83
C GLY A 42 16.38 0.26 9.57
N SER A 43 15.07 -0.04 9.58
CA SER A 43 14.16 0.27 8.49
C SER A 43 12.85 0.83 9.01
N ASP A 44 12.40 1.94 8.42
CA ASP A 44 11.10 2.55 8.73
C ASP A 44 9.94 1.83 8.02
N SER A 45 10.24 1.01 7.00
CA SER A 45 9.25 0.25 6.20
C SER A 45 8.02 1.11 5.87
N PRO A 46 8.16 2.15 5.03
CA PRO A 46 7.08 3.11 4.79
C PRO A 46 5.90 2.46 4.06
N PHE A 47 4.70 2.88 4.41
CA PHE A 47 3.45 2.48 3.76
C PHE A 47 2.77 3.70 3.18
N VAL A 48 2.31 3.58 1.93
CA VAL A 48 1.49 4.56 1.24
C VAL A 48 0.14 3.95 0.99
N PHE A 49 -0.90 4.66 1.38
CA PHE A 49 -2.27 4.21 1.29
C PHE A 49 -3.09 5.07 0.34
N ILE A 50 -4.15 4.47 -0.19
CA ILE A 50 -5.22 5.14 -0.92
C ILE A 50 -6.55 4.56 -0.47
N TRP A 51 -7.56 5.41 -0.34
CA TRP A 51 -8.91 4.97 0.01
C TRP A 51 -9.63 4.43 -1.23
N ASP A 52 -10.48 3.42 -1.09
CA ASP A 52 -11.15 2.73 -2.21
C ASP A 52 -12.07 3.66 -3.01
N GLU A 53 -12.73 4.62 -2.35
CA GLU A 53 -13.53 5.65 -3.03
C GLU A 53 -12.67 6.56 -3.90
N ASP A 54 -11.44 6.88 -3.49
CA ASP A 54 -10.49 7.65 -4.29
C ASP A 54 -10.03 6.87 -5.53
N VAL A 55 -9.90 5.55 -5.41
CA VAL A 55 -9.62 4.69 -6.58
C VAL A 55 -10.75 4.76 -7.59
N THR A 56 -11.98 4.62 -7.10
CA THR A 56 -13.19 4.74 -7.94
C THR A 56 -13.28 6.11 -8.57
N GLY A 57 -13.08 7.19 -7.78
CA GLY A 57 -13.09 8.56 -8.26
C GLY A 57 -12.06 8.82 -9.36
N ALA A 58 -10.83 8.32 -9.21
CA ALA A 58 -9.79 8.46 -10.22
C ALA A 58 -10.13 7.70 -11.53
N ILE A 59 -10.75 6.54 -11.43
CA ILE A 59 -11.22 5.78 -12.60
C ILE A 59 -12.32 6.55 -13.34
N LEU A 60 -13.31 7.06 -12.61
CA LEU A 60 -14.38 7.88 -13.18
C LEU A 60 -13.84 9.16 -13.83
N HIS A 61 -12.86 9.81 -13.20
CA HIS A 61 -12.17 10.95 -13.78
C HIS A 61 -11.46 10.59 -15.09
N ALA A 62 -10.78 9.43 -15.15
CA ALA A 62 -10.19 8.96 -16.40
C ALA A 62 -11.21 8.78 -17.53
N LEU A 63 -12.42 8.30 -17.20
CA LEU A 63 -13.50 8.04 -18.15
C LEU A 63 -14.24 9.31 -18.60
N SER A 64 -14.17 10.38 -17.82
CA SER A 64 -14.84 11.66 -18.18
C SER A 64 -14.21 12.39 -19.37
N GLY A 65 -13.07 11.92 -19.87
CA GLY A 65 -12.32 12.56 -20.96
C GLY A 65 -11.51 13.79 -20.55
N GLN A 66 -11.53 14.18 -19.28
CA GLN A 66 -10.78 15.33 -18.75
C GLN A 66 -9.34 14.99 -18.40
N ALA A 67 -9.07 13.71 -18.20
CA ALA A 67 -7.76 13.24 -17.76
C ALA A 67 -6.77 13.11 -18.93
N GLN A 68 -5.53 13.54 -18.70
CA GLN A 68 -4.45 13.29 -19.67
C GLN A 68 -4.08 11.81 -19.69
N SER A 69 -3.79 11.29 -20.89
CA SER A 69 -3.20 9.97 -21.05
C SER A 69 -1.82 9.91 -20.41
N GLY A 70 -1.52 8.82 -19.71
CA GLY A 70 -0.24 8.73 -19.04
C GLY A 70 -0.13 7.55 -18.09
N CYS A 71 0.96 7.57 -17.33
CA CYS A 71 1.16 6.67 -16.20
C CYS A 71 1.23 7.54 -14.93
N PHE A 72 0.34 7.26 -13.98
CA PHE A 72 0.16 8.05 -12.77
C PHE A 72 0.16 7.16 -11.53
N ASN A 73 0.83 7.62 -10.48
CA ASN A 73 0.77 6.96 -9.20
C ASN A 73 -0.50 7.42 -8.47
N LEU A 74 -1.34 6.48 -8.10
CA LEU A 74 -2.58 6.73 -7.35
C LEU A 74 -2.35 6.36 -5.88
N ALA A 75 -2.12 7.37 -5.07
CA ALA A 75 -1.83 7.23 -3.65
C ALA A 75 -2.24 8.49 -2.90
N GLY A 76 -2.63 8.37 -1.65
CA GLY A 76 -2.82 9.51 -0.75
C GLY A 76 -1.49 10.18 -0.41
N ASP A 77 -1.55 11.43 0.03
CA ASP A 77 -0.36 12.18 0.42
C ASP A 77 0.32 11.58 1.65
N GLY A 78 1.66 11.69 1.68
CA GLY A 78 2.47 11.22 2.79
C GLY A 78 2.62 9.71 2.83
N ALA A 79 3.34 9.25 3.85
CA ALA A 79 3.56 7.84 4.16
C ALA A 79 3.53 7.64 5.67
N LEU A 80 3.17 6.45 6.13
CA LEU A 80 3.24 6.04 7.52
C LEU A 80 4.34 5.00 7.69
N THR A 81 5.18 5.17 8.70
CA THR A 81 6.14 4.14 9.08
C THR A 81 5.43 2.98 9.79
N ILE A 82 6.09 1.81 9.85
CA ILE A 82 5.56 0.69 10.64
C ILE A 82 5.37 1.06 12.13
N PHE A 83 6.19 1.99 12.63
CA PHE A 83 6.10 2.48 14.01
C PHE A 83 4.89 3.42 14.21
N ASP A 84 4.58 4.26 13.21
CA ASP A 84 3.37 5.09 13.24
C ASP A 84 2.11 4.24 13.23
N ILE A 85 2.10 3.20 12.40
CA ILE A 85 1.01 2.22 12.33
C ILE A 85 0.85 1.50 13.68
N ALA A 86 1.96 1.02 14.26
CA ALA A 86 1.98 0.34 15.55
C ALA A 86 1.39 1.22 16.67
N ARG A 87 1.79 2.51 16.69
CA ARG A 87 1.29 3.49 17.66
C ARG A 87 -0.21 3.71 17.50
N ARG A 88 -0.69 3.91 16.27
CA ARG A 88 -2.12 4.15 15.97
C ARG A 88 -2.99 2.94 16.30
N LEU A 89 -2.47 1.72 16.15
CA LEU A 89 -3.15 0.48 16.50
C LEU A 89 -3.02 0.09 17.97
N ASN A 90 -2.24 0.84 18.74
CA ASN A 90 -1.86 0.50 20.13
C ASN A 90 -1.29 -0.92 20.25
N LYS A 91 -0.47 -1.32 19.27
CA LYS A 91 0.18 -2.65 19.21
C LYS A 91 1.69 -2.50 19.30
N PRO A 92 2.36 -3.22 20.23
CA PRO A 92 3.81 -3.14 20.34
C PRO A 92 4.48 -3.73 19.08
N PRO A 93 5.40 -3.00 18.44
CA PRO A 93 6.15 -3.54 17.33
C PRO A 93 7.18 -4.56 17.81
N ARG A 94 7.29 -5.70 17.13
CA ARG A 94 8.39 -6.65 17.34
C ARG A 94 9.52 -6.31 16.37
N VAL A 95 10.54 -5.65 16.87
CA VAL A 95 11.72 -5.29 16.08
C VAL A 95 12.66 -6.48 16.00
N LEU A 96 12.96 -6.95 14.80
CA LEU A 96 13.89 -8.05 14.56
C LEU A 96 15.05 -7.57 13.68
N PRO A 97 16.27 -8.02 13.95
CA PRO A 97 17.41 -7.75 13.08
C PRO A 97 17.22 -8.42 11.72
N ALA A 98 17.64 -7.71 10.66
CA ALA A 98 17.46 -8.18 9.28
C ALA A 98 18.12 -9.55 9.02
N TRP A 99 19.30 -9.80 9.64
CA TRP A 99 20.00 -11.07 9.47
C TRP A 99 19.21 -12.27 10.03
N LEU A 100 18.52 -12.08 11.16
CA LEU A 100 17.72 -13.15 11.77
C LEU A 100 16.52 -13.51 10.88
N LEU A 101 15.83 -12.49 10.34
CA LEU A 101 14.74 -12.71 9.39
C LEU A 101 15.21 -13.37 8.10
N LYS A 102 16.38 -12.94 7.59
CA LYS A 102 16.99 -13.54 6.38
C LYS A 102 17.31 -15.00 6.60
N SER A 103 17.90 -15.35 7.75
CA SER A 103 18.21 -16.74 8.10
C SER A 103 16.97 -17.60 8.28
N ALA A 104 15.93 -17.06 8.92
CA ALA A 104 14.66 -17.76 9.11
C ALA A 104 13.93 -18.00 7.77
N LEU A 105 13.90 -17.02 6.87
CA LEU A 105 13.33 -17.17 5.52
C LEU A 105 14.12 -18.17 4.68
N TRP A 106 15.46 -18.13 4.74
CA TRP A 106 16.32 -19.09 4.04
C TRP A 106 16.08 -20.53 4.51
N LEU A 107 16.03 -20.76 5.82
CA LEU A 107 15.77 -22.09 6.38
C LEU A 107 14.34 -22.55 6.05
N GLY A 108 13.34 -21.67 6.18
CA GLY A 108 11.95 -21.97 5.84
C GLY A 108 11.74 -22.31 4.36
N SER A 109 12.45 -21.62 3.45
CA SER A 109 12.40 -21.93 2.01
C SER A 109 13.06 -23.27 1.69
N ARG A 110 14.19 -23.61 2.35
CA ARG A 110 14.86 -24.91 2.17
C ARG A 110 14.05 -26.11 2.70
N LEU A 111 13.31 -25.88 3.78
CA LEU A 111 12.46 -26.92 4.37
C LEU A 111 11.07 -27.01 3.70
N GLY A 112 10.80 -26.22 2.66
CA GLY A 112 9.50 -26.20 1.98
C GLY A 112 8.35 -25.63 2.82
N VAL A 113 8.63 -25.07 4.00
CA VAL A 113 7.63 -24.50 4.92
C VAL A 113 7.23 -23.08 4.52
N SER A 114 8.12 -22.35 3.84
CA SER A 114 7.88 -20.99 3.38
C SER A 114 7.95 -20.91 1.86
N ARG A 115 6.94 -20.27 1.25
CA ARG A 115 6.96 -19.90 -0.17
C ARG A 115 7.80 -18.65 -0.45
N TYR A 116 8.26 -17.96 0.59
CA TYR A 116 8.97 -16.70 0.53
C TYR A 116 10.45 -16.92 0.80
N GLY A 117 11.31 -16.43 -0.09
CA GLY A 117 12.77 -16.48 0.05
C GLY A 117 13.34 -15.23 0.75
N PRO A 118 14.66 -15.21 0.97
CA PRO A 118 15.35 -14.07 1.61
C PRO A 118 15.23 -12.74 0.83
N GLU A 119 14.97 -12.80 -0.47
CA GLU A 119 14.75 -11.62 -1.34
C GLU A 119 13.52 -10.79 -0.95
N GLN A 120 12.54 -11.41 -0.32
CA GLN A 120 11.34 -10.73 0.19
C GLN A 120 11.67 -9.72 1.30
N LEU A 121 12.79 -9.91 2.00
CA LEU A 121 13.21 -9.02 3.07
C LEU A 121 13.56 -7.62 2.54
N ASP A 122 14.22 -7.56 1.38
CA ASP A 122 14.58 -6.27 0.78
C ASP A 122 13.34 -5.51 0.33
N PHE A 123 12.32 -6.19 -0.19
CA PHE A 123 11.03 -5.58 -0.49
C PHE A 123 10.33 -5.04 0.77
N LEU A 124 10.44 -5.74 1.90
CA LEU A 124 9.87 -5.27 3.18
C LEU A 124 10.64 -4.08 3.76
N ARG A 125 11.95 -4.00 3.53
CA ARG A 125 12.81 -2.90 4.00
C ARG A 125 12.67 -1.64 3.16
N TYR A 126 12.63 -1.80 1.84
CA TYR A 126 12.70 -0.71 0.86
C TYR A 126 11.40 -0.61 0.06
N ARG A 127 10.29 -0.45 0.77
CA ARG A 127 8.99 -0.25 0.12
C ARG A 127 9.00 1.04 -0.69
N PRO A 128 8.53 1.00 -1.96
CA PRO A 128 8.44 2.21 -2.76
C PRO A 128 7.39 3.15 -2.19
N VAL A 129 7.78 4.40 -1.98
CA VAL A 129 6.85 5.50 -1.69
C VAL A 129 6.39 6.08 -3.03
N LEU A 130 5.10 6.04 -3.29
CA LEU A 130 4.50 6.56 -4.51
C LEU A 130 4.24 8.05 -4.37
N LEU A 131 4.97 8.87 -5.13
CA LEU A 131 4.68 10.30 -5.25
C LEU A 131 3.50 10.49 -6.22
N ASN A 132 2.49 11.23 -5.79
CA ASN A 132 1.25 11.49 -6.53
C ASN A 132 1.21 12.86 -7.21
N THR A 133 2.32 13.58 -7.27
CA THR A 133 2.40 14.93 -7.85
C THR A 133 1.84 14.96 -9.27
N ALA A 134 2.24 14.02 -10.13
CA ALA A 134 1.74 13.96 -11.51
C ALA A 134 0.24 13.62 -11.58
N LEU A 135 -0.30 12.89 -10.61
CA LEU A 135 -1.74 12.64 -10.50
C LEU A 135 -2.51 13.96 -10.30
N LYS A 136 -2.01 14.84 -9.44
CA LYS A 136 -2.64 16.12 -9.15
C LYS A 136 -2.45 17.14 -10.28
N THR A 137 -1.22 17.30 -10.76
CA THR A 137 -0.86 18.40 -11.66
C THR A 137 -1.14 18.11 -13.13
N ARG A 138 -1.12 16.86 -13.57
CA ARG A 138 -1.27 16.46 -14.96
C ARG A 138 -2.53 15.65 -15.23
N PHE A 139 -2.84 14.69 -14.34
CA PHE A 139 -4.03 13.90 -14.48
C PHE A 139 -5.27 14.65 -14.00
N GLY A 140 -5.12 15.60 -13.08
CA GLY A 140 -6.19 16.47 -12.59
C GLY A 140 -7.04 15.87 -11.47
N TYR A 141 -6.55 14.81 -10.80
CA TYR A 141 -7.26 14.19 -9.68
C TYR A 141 -6.49 14.35 -8.38
N THR A 142 -7.15 14.83 -7.35
CA THR A 142 -6.59 14.93 -5.99
C THR A 142 -7.34 13.97 -5.08
N PRO A 143 -6.66 12.97 -4.48
CA PRO A 143 -7.28 12.10 -3.50
C PRO A 143 -7.87 12.88 -2.34
N ALA A 144 -9.06 12.48 -1.90
CA ALA A 144 -9.77 13.12 -0.79
C ALA A 144 -9.09 12.84 0.56
N LYS A 145 -8.40 11.71 0.68
CA LYS A 145 -7.71 11.32 1.90
C LYS A 145 -6.19 11.22 1.69
N THR A 146 -5.43 11.72 2.64
CA THR A 146 -4.01 11.41 2.80
C THR A 146 -3.82 9.95 3.23
N SER A 147 -2.61 9.42 3.13
CA SER A 147 -2.28 8.07 3.65
C SER A 147 -2.61 7.93 5.14
N ALA A 148 -2.41 8.99 5.92
CA ALA A 148 -2.71 9.01 7.35
C ALA A 148 -4.21 8.99 7.65
N GLU A 149 -5.01 9.73 6.88
CA GLU A 149 -6.47 9.78 7.00
C GLU A 149 -7.12 8.49 6.49
N ALA A 150 -6.63 7.92 5.39
CA ALA A 150 -7.09 6.61 4.91
C ALA A 150 -6.86 5.51 5.95
N PHE A 151 -5.71 5.54 6.63
CA PHE A 151 -5.43 4.59 7.70
C PHE A 151 -6.29 4.82 8.95
N ALA A 152 -6.56 6.08 9.32
CA ALA A 152 -7.47 6.40 10.42
C ALA A 152 -8.89 5.93 10.11
N ALA A 153 -9.38 6.17 8.89
CA ALA A 153 -10.69 5.70 8.45
C ALA A 153 -10.82 4.17 8.51
N LEU A 154 -9.74 3.43 8.16
CA LEU A 154 -9.71 1.98 8.31
C LEU A 154 -9.87 1.56 9.78
N ILE A 155 -9.18 2.22 10.71
CA ILE A 155 -9.30 1.91 12.15
C ILE A 155 -10.74 2.12 12.60
N ASP A 156 -11.34 3.26 12.24
CA ASP A 156 -12.73 3.58 12.61
C ASP A 156 -13.72 2.58 12.01
N ALA A 157 -13.51 2.14 10.77
CA ALA A 157 -14.33 1.12 10.12
C ALA A 157 -14.24 -0.23 10.84
N ARG A 158 -13.03 -0.64 11.24
CA ARG A 158 -12.82 -1.89 12.01
C ARG A 158 -13.43 -1.85 13.40
N GLN A 159 -13.46 -0.71 14.04
CA GLN A 159 -14.14 -0.53 15.34
C GLN A 159 -15.64 -0.63 15.21
N ARG A 160 -16.22 -0.12 14.13
CA ARG A 160 -17.67 -0.15 13.88
C ARG A 160 -18.20 -1.52 13.42
N HIS A 161 -17.46 -2.20 12.56
CA HIS A 161 -17.93 -3.39 11.83
C HIS A 161 -17.18 -4.68 12.16
N GLY A 162 -16.10 -4.58 12.95
CA GLY A 162 -15.18 -5.71 13.14
C GLY A 162 -14.30 -5.97 11.89
N PRO A 163 -13.38 -6.94 11.97
CA PRO A 163 -12.63 -7.39 10.80
C PRO A 163 -13.57 -8.05 9.78
N PRO A 164 -13.27 -7.97 8.46
CA PRO A 164 -14.09 -8.64 7.45
C PRO A 164 -14.13 -10.14 7.70
N VAL A 165 -15.31 -10.71 7.51
CA VAL A 165 -15.51 -12.17 7.58
C VAL A 165 -14.76 -12.78 6.38
N ARG A 166 -13.80 -13.67 6.66
CA ARG A 166 -13.03 -14.43 5.67
C ARG A 166 -13.75 -15.69 5.26
#